data_c2df44ea17c864e585e9de79779eca41
#
_entry.id   c2df44ea17c864e585e9de79779eca41
#
_cell.length_a   1.000
_cell.length_b   1.000
_cell.length_c   1.000
_cell.angle_alpha   90.00
_cell.angle_beta   90.00
_cell.angle_gamma   90.00
#
_symmetry.space_group_name_H-M   'P 1'
#
loop_
_entity.id
_entity.type
_entity.pdbx_description
1 polymer ?
#
loop_
_entity_poly.entity_id
_entity_poly.type
_entity_poly.pdbx_seq_one_letter_code
_entity_poly.pdbx_strand_id
1 'polypeptide(L)'
;QPATAEVATAIKEELISREVLAQAAKKKGLDKDPTVAAQMDMARQAVLIRAFFDDYVKANPITDAQLKTGYEQFVAQMGDKEYKARHILVDKEEDAKAIIASLKRGESFEKVAKEKSKDTGSKDNGGDLDWGPAGRYVPEFGNAMKALQKGQTTETPVKSPFGFHVIRLDDSRAMKVPTFEEVKDNFRQRAQQEQVAKLVQELKSKAKVEEK
;
A
#
# COMPACT_ATOMS: atom_id res chain seq x y z
N GLN A 1 17.06 33.66 -0.65
CA GLN A 1 17.91 34.75 -0.18
C GLN A 1 19.28 34.55 -0.79
N PRO A 2 19.96 35.60 -1.31
CA PRO A 2 21.35 35.49 -1.75
C PRO A 2 22.20 35.08 -0.56
N ALA A 3 23.14 34.15 -0.79
CA ALA A 3 24.07 33.71 0.26
C ALA A 3 24.87 34.90 0.77
N THR A 4 25.00 35.06 2.07
CA THR A 4 25.86 36.08 2.68
C THR A 4 27.32 35.80 2.28
N ALA A 5 28.17 36.82 2.27
CA ALA A 5 29.58 36.67 1.97
C ALA A 5 30.28 35.60 2.85
N GLU A 6 29.84 35.47 4.09
CA GLU A 6 30.32 34.45 5.04
C GLU A 6 29.96 33.04 4.58
N VAL A 7 28.71 32.84 4.14
CA VAL A 7 28.22 31.53 3.61
C VAL A 7 28.96 31.17 2.32
N ALA A 8 29.19 32.12 1.43
CA ALA A 8 29.98 31.91 0.20
C ALA A 8 31.42 31.49 0.52
N THR A 9 32.04 32.13 1.51
CA THR A 9 33.41 31.80 1.96
C THR A 9 33.44 30.39 2.58
N ALA A 10 32.50 30.05 3.43
CA ALA A 10 32.43 28.71 4.02
C ALA A 10 32.23 27.60 2.98
N ILE A 11 31.37 27.82 1.98
CA ILE A 11 31.18 26.88 0.85
C ILE A 11 32.47 26.72 0.06
N LYS A 12 33.18 27.82 -0.21
CA LYS A 12 34.46 27.78 -0.94
C LYS A 12 35.53 26.97 -0.20
N GLU A 13 35.66 27.18 1.11
CA GLU A 13 36.61 26.41 1.94
C GLU A 13 36.25 24.93 1.98
N GLU A 14 34.96 24.59 2.08
CA GLU A 14 34.54 23.19 2.02
C GLU A 14 34.84 22.54 0.67
N LEU A 15 34.58 23.22 -0.43
CA LEU A 15 34.91 22.71 -1.78
C LEU A 15 36.41 22.50 -1.99
N ILE A 16 37.25 23.43 -1.48
CA ILE A 16 38.70 23.28 -1.51
C ILE A 16 39.12 22.04 -0.68
N SER A 17 38.60 21.89 0.51
CA SER A 17 38.92 20.75 1.38
C SER A 17 38.53 19.43 0.73
N ARG A 18 37.35 19.33 0.13
CA ARG A 18 36.91 18.16 -0.62
C ARG A 18 37.83 17.81 -1.78
N GLU A 19 38.24 18.82 -2.57
CA GLU A 19 39.12 18.61 -3.73
C GLU A 19 40.50 18.12 -3.29
N VAL A 20 41.08 18.73 -2.27
CA VAL A 20 42.41 18.33 -1.72
C VAL A 20 42.37 16.90 -1.20
N LEU A 21 41.32 16.52 -0.47
CA LEU A 21 41.16 15.15 0.05
C LEU A 21 40.95 14.14 -1.09
N ALA A 22 40.17 14.50 -2.12
CA ALA A 22 39.98 13.66 -3.29
C ALA A 22 41.26 13.42 -4.08
N GLN A 23 42.05 14.46 -4.26
CA GLN A 23 43.39 14.35 -4.90
C GLN A 23 44.33 13.46 -4.08
N ALA A 24 44.37 13.64 -2.77
CA ALA A 24 45.16 12.78 -1.89
C ALA A 24 44.75 11.30 -1.94
N ALA A 25 43.44 11.01 -1.98
CA ALA A 25 42.92 9.67 -2.15
C ALA A 25 43.33 9.05 -3.49
N LYS A 26 43.18 9.81 -4.61
CA LYS A 26 43.63 9.36 -5.94
C LYS A 26 45.15 9.13 -5.98
N LYS A 27 45.94 9.98 -5.34
CA LYS A 27 47.40 9.79 -5.26
C LYS A 27 47.79 8.53 -4.54
N LYS A 28 46.95 8.06 -3.59
CA LYS A 28 47.09 6.76 -2.92
C LYS A 28 46.55 5.58 -3.73
N GLY A 29 45.95 5.82 -4.89
CA GLY A 29 45.36 4.79 -5.73
C GLY A 29 44.05 4.20 -5.19
N LEU A 30 43.37 4.86 -4.23
CA LEU A 30 42.12 4.34 -3.62
C LEU A 30 40.97 4.28 -4.61
N ASP A 31 40.97 5.11 -5.64
CA ASP A 31 40.00 5.08 -6.75
C ASP A 31 40.15 3.83 -7.65
N LYS A 32 41.27 3.09 -7.54
CA LYS A 32 41.54 1.84 -8.26
C LYS A 32 41.30 0.61 -7.42
N ASP A 33 41.04 0.77 -6.12
CA ASP A 33 40.62 -0.35 -5.26
C ASP A 33 39.30 -0.92 -5.78
N PRO A 34 39.18 -2.23 -6.02
CA PRO A 34 37.99 -2.85 -6.61
C PRO A 34 36.70 -2.54 -5.83
N THR A 35 36.78 -2.50 -4.50
CA THR A 35 35.62 -2.21 -3.65
C THR A 35 35.18 -0.75 -3.78
N VAL A 36 36.14 0.17 -3.77
CA VAL A 36 35.90 1.60 -3.92
C VAL A 36 35.35 1.91 -5.33
N ALA A 37 35.98 1.33 -6.36
CA ALA A 37 35.52 1.49 -7.75
C ALA A 37 34.07 1.00 -7.91
N ALA A 38 33.71 -0.16 -7.38
CA ALA A 38 32.35 -0.67 -7.41
C ALA A 38 31.36 0.27 -6.68
N GLN A 39 31.71 0.81 -5.53
CA GLN A 39 30.90 1.80 -4.81
C GLN A 39 30.72 3.10 -5.58
N MET A 40 31.76 3.59 -6.24
CA MET A 40 31.70 4.78 -7.09
C MET A 40 30.79 4.57 -8.30
N ASP A 41 30.86 3.39 -8.94
CA ASP A 41 29.99 3.04 -10.05
C ASP A 41 28.52 2.95 -9.62
N MET A 42 28.24 2.32 -8.49
CA MET A 42 26.89 2.27 -7.92
C MET A 42 26.34 3.68 -7.60
N ALA A 43 27.16 4.54 -7.01
CA ALA A 43 26.77 5.92 -6.71
C ALA A 43 26.50 6.73 -8.00
N ARG A 44 27.34 6.57 -9.02
CA ARG A 44 27.15 7.19 -10.34
C ARG A 44 25.85 6.71 -10.99
N GLN A 45 25.59 5.41 -10.99
CA GLN A 45 24.35 4.83 -11.52
C GLN A 45 23.12 5.38 -10.77
N ALA A 46 23.17 5.46 -9.45
CA ALA A 46 22.07 5.98 -8.64
C ALA A 46 21.72 7.43 -9.01
N VAL A 47 22.74 8.29 -9.20
CA VAL A 47 22.54 9.68 -9.63
C VAL A 47 21.94 9.74 -11.04
N LEU A 48 22.44 8.92 -11.97
CA LEU A 48 21.94 8.88 -13.34
C LEU A 48 20.49 8.38 -13.41
N ILE A 49 20.17 7.31 -12.67
CA ILE A 49 18.82 6.76 -12.60
C ILE A 49 17.84 7.79 -12.02
N ARG A 50 18.23 8.49 -10.97
CA ARG A 50 17.42 9.56 -10.39
C ARG A 50 17.14 10.66 -11.39
N ALA A 51 18.17 11.16 -12.05
CA ALA A 51 18.04 12.20 -13.08
C ALA A 51 17.12 11.75 -14.23
N PHE A 52 17.21 10.48 -14.64
CA PHE A 52 16.34 9.90 -15.66
C PHE A 52 14.88 9.88 -15.23
N PHE A 53 14.59 9.48 -13.98
CA PHE A 53 13.20 9.48 -13.46
C PHE A 53 12.67 10.91 -13.31
N ASP A 54 13.46 11.83 -12.83
CA ASP A 54 13.07 13.24 -12.69
C ASP A 54 12.73 13.85 -14.06
N ASP A 55 13.53 13.58 -15.09
CA ASP A 55 13.28 14.01 -16.47
C ASP A 55 12.01 13.36 -17.03
N TYR A 56 11.84 12.04 -16.84
CA TYR A 56 10.65 11.32 -17.29
C TYR A 56 9.35 11.85 -16.66
N VAL A 57 9.34 12.06 -15.34
CA VAL A 57 8.17 12.59 -14.63
C VAL A 57 7.86 14.02 -15.09
N LYS A 58 8.89 14.84 -15.34
CA LYS A 58 8.73 16.19 -15.85
C LYS A 58 8.17 16.22 -17.28
N ALA A 59 8.64 15.30 -18.13
CA ALA A 59 8.15 15.18 -19.51
C ALA A 59 6.74 14.56 -19.60
N ASN A 60 6.34 13.80 -18.58
CA ASN A 60 5.07 13.09 -18.54
C ASN A 60 4.25 13.46 -17.28
N PRO A 61 3.83 14.72 -17.15
CA PRO A 61 3.12 15.18 -15.96
C PRO A 61 1.75 14.49 -15.83
N ILE A 62 1.41 14.07 -14.62
CA ILE A 62 0.09 13.54 -14.32
C ILE A 62 -0.90 14.70 -14.25
N THR A 63 -1.90 14.66 -15.10
CA THR A 63 -2.93 15.70 -15.20
C THR A 63 -3.93 15.61 -14.06
N ASP A 64 -4.54 16.74 -13.70
CA ASP A 64 -5.61 16.77 -12.70
C ASP A 64 -6.83 15.92 -13.11
N ALA A 65 -7.07 15.79 -14.42
CA ALA A 65 -8.14 14.92 -14.94
C ALA A 65 -7.85 13.43 -14.61
N GLN A 66 -6.62 12.98 -14.79
CA GLN A 66 -6.22 11.61 -14.42
C GLN A 66 -6.33 11.36 -12.91
N LEU A 67 -5.90 12.34 -12.09
CA LEU A 67 -6.04 12.25 -10.63
C LEU A 67 -7.50 12.19 -10.20
N LYS A 68 -8.37 12.99 -10.83
CA LYS A 68 -9.80 13.01 -10.55
C LYS A 68 -10.46 11.68 -10.92
N THR A 69 -10.12 11.12 -12.08
CA THR A 69 -10.60 9.78 -12.47
C THR A 69 -10.18 8.71 -11.44
N GLY A 70 -8.93 8.74 -11.00
CA GLY A 70 -8.44 7.82 -9.94
C GLY A 70 -9.19 8.00 -8.61
N TYR A 71 -9.47 9.24 -8.23
CA TYR A 71 -10.26 9.56 -7.04
C TYR A 71 -11.71 9.07 -7.17
N GLU A 72 -12.37 9.29 -8.32
CA GLU A 72 -13.72 8.81 -8.56
C GLU A 72 -13.83 7.28 -8.49
N GLN A 73 -12.84 6.57 -9.04
CA GLN A 73 -12.74 5.11 -8.92
C GLN A 73 -12.54 4.67 -7.47
N PHE A 74 -11.69 5.36 -6.72
CA PHE A 74 -11.48 5.12 -5.29
C PHE A 74 -12.78 5.30 -4.50
N VAL A 75 -13.50 6.41 -4.70
CA VAL A 75 -14.78 6.67 -4.03
C VAL A 75 -15.83 5.60 -4.39
N ALA A 76 -15.92 5.24 -5.67
CA ALA A 76 -16.84 4.19 -6.13
C ALA A 76 -16.54 2.82 -5.51
N GLN A 77 -15.26 2.48 -5.34
CA GLN A 77 -14.83 1.24 -4.72
C GLN A 77 -15.06 1.23 -3.20
N MET A 78 -14.81 2.34 -2.53
CA MET A 78 -15.00 2.46 -1.08
C MET A 78 -16.47 2.44 -0.70
N GLY A 79 -17.34 3.06 -1.51
CA GLY A 79 -18.77 3.21 -1.23
C GLY A 79 -19.05 4.41 -0.30
N ASP A 80 -20.31 4.52 0.12
CA ASP A 80 -20.84 5.63 0.91
C ASP A 80 -21.02 5.29 2.41
N LYS A 81 -20.70 4.04 2.80
CA LYS A 81 -20.89 3.54 4.18
C LYS A 81 -19.68 2.81 4.71
N GLU A 82 -19.48 2.95 6.01
CA GLU A 82 -18.65 2.09 6.82
C GLU A 82 -19.51 1.09 7.58
N TYR A 83 -18.98 -0.10 7.75
CA TYR A 83 -19.63 -1.22 8.42
C TYR A 83 -18.77 -1.66 9.59
N LYS A 84 -19.37 -1.88 10.74
CA LYS A 84 -18.75 -2.57 11.84
C LYS A 84 -19.23 -4.01 11.80
N ALA A 85 -18.32 -4.90 11.46
CA ALA A 85 -18.63 -6.30 11.27
C ALA A 85 -17.69 -7.19 12.07
N ARG A 86 -18.13 -8.39 12.33
CA ARG A 86 -17.29 -9.48 12.82
C ARG A 86 -17.45 -10.70 11.95
N HIS A 87 -16.42 -11.55 11.91
CA HIS A 87 -16.46 -12.75 11.12
C HIS A 87 -15.79 -13.95 11.79
N ILE A 88 -16.13 -15.13 11.30
CA ILE A 88 -15.46 -16.39 11.59
C ILE A 88 -15.05 -17.00 10.26
N LEU A 89 -13.77 -17.33 10.09
CA LEU A 89 -13.21 -17.96 8.90
C LEU A 89 -12.88 -19.42 9.20
N VAL A 90 -13.33 -20.32 8.32
CA VAL A 90 -13.00 -21.75 8.37
C VAL A 90 -12.72 -22.29 6.97
N ASP A 91 -12.04 -23.45 6.88
CA ASP A 91 -11.66 -24.03 5.58
C ASP A 91 -12.81 -24.76 4.89
N LYS A 92 -13.74 -25.34 5.67
CA LYS A 92 -14.80 -26.21 5.16
C LYS A 92 -16.17 -25.57 5.29
N GLU A 93 -16.98 -25.77 4.26
CA GLU A 93 -18.35 -25.27 4.23
C GLU A 93 -19.22 -25.88 5.35
N GLU A 94 -19.00 -27.16 5.66
CA GLU A 94 -19.73 -27.89 6.72
C GLU A 94 -19.44 -27.25 8.08
N ASP A 95 -18.22 -26.85 8.36
CA ASP A 95 -17.85 -26.18 9.62
C ASP A 95 -18.56 -24.82 9.73
N ALA A 96 -18.60 -24.06 8.64
CA ALA A 96 -19.32 -22.78 8.61
C ALA A 96 -20.84 -22.97 8.82
N LYS A 97 -21.46 -24.00 8.21
CA LYS A 97 -22.86 -24.35 8.43
C LYS A 97 -23.12 -24.74 9.89
N ALA A 98 -22.25 -25.55 10.49
CA ALA A 98 -22.34 -25.92 11.90
C ALA A 98 -22.24 -24.69 12.83
N ILE A 99 -21.33 -23.73 12.50
CA ILE A 99 -21.22 -22.47 13.25
C ILE A 99 -22.47 -21.62 13.12
N ILE A 100 -23.05 -21.46 11.94
CA ILE A 100 -24.32 -20.75 11.75
C ILE A 100 -25.41 -21.38 12.59
N ALA A 101 -25.51 -22.72 12.60
CA ALA A 101 -26.50 -23.46 13.41
C ALA A 101 -26.28 -23.25 14.91
N SER A 102 -25.03 -23.19 15.39
CA SER A 102 -24.71 -22.95 16.79
C SER A 102 -25.05 -21.51 17.22
N LEU A 103 -24.74 -20.53 16.40
CA LEU A 103 -25.11 -19.12 16.64
C LEU A 103 -26.64 -18.92 16.68
N LYS A 104 -27.40 -19.62 15.82
CA LYS A 104 -28.87 -19.62 15.85
C LYS A 104 -29.42 -20.22 17.13
N ARG A 105 -28.71 -21.11 17.81
CA ARG A 105 -29.08 -21.67 19.14
C ARG A 105 -28.68 -20.75 20.30
N GLY A 106 -28.05 -19.60 20.03
CA GLY A 106 -27.70 -18.60 21.03
C GLY A 106 -26.26 -18.67 21.54
N GLU A 107 -25.38 -19.44 20.91
CA GLU A 107 -23.97 -19.39 21.27
C GLU A 107 -23.39 -17.98 20.98
N SER A 108 -22.46 -17.55 21.84
CA SER A 108 -21.78 -16.25 21.64
C SER A 108 -20.91 -16.29 20.41
N PHE A 109 -21.07 -15.28 19.53
CA PHE A 109 -20.24 -15.14 18.33
C PHE A 109 -18.78 -15.02 18.70
N GLU A 110 -18.45 -14.22 19.73
CA GLU A 110 -17.11 -13.99 20.24
C GLU A 110 -16.43 -15.27 20.69
N LYS A 111 -17.17 -16.12 21.43
CA LYS A 111 -16.66 -17.42 21.90
C LYS A 111 -16.35 -18.33 20.72
N VAL A 112 -17.29 -18.47 19.79
CA VAL A 112 -17.14 -19.33 18.62
C VAL A 112 -16.02 -18.83 17.71
N ALA A 113 -15.88 -17.51 17.54
CA ALA A 113 -14.78 -16.90 16.78
C ALA A 113 -13.42 -17.29 17.38
N LYS A 114 -13.25 -17.12 18.69
CA LYS A 114 -12.01 -17.43 19.40
C LYS A 114 -11.64 -18.91 19.31
N GLU A 115 -12.62 -19.81 19.39
CA GLU A 115 -12.41 -21.25 19.38
C GLU A 115 -12.20 -21.83 17.97
N LYS A 116 -12.90 -21.30 16.96
CA LYS A 116 -13.01 -21.95 15.65
C LYS A 116 -12.47 -21.14 14.48
N SER A 117 -12.32 -19.82 14.64
CA SER A 117 -11.84 -18.99 13.52
C SER A 117 -10.37 -19.23 13.21
N LYS A 118 -10.06 -19.34 11.93
CA LYS A 118 -8.70 -19.38 11.39
C LYS A 118 -8.11 -18.00 11.11
N ASP A 119 -8.93 -16.95 11.16
CA ASP A 119 -8.43 -15.59 11.03
C ASP A 119 -7.71 -15.16 12.31
N THR A 120 -6.37 -15.23 12.28
CA THR A 120 -5.51 -14.86 13.40
C THR A 120 -5.54 -13.37 13.71
N GLY A 121 -6.00 -12.54 12.76
CA GLY A 121 -6.07 -11.09 12.94
C GLY A 121 -7.23 -10.65 13.84
N SER A 122 -8.34 -11.40 13.85
CA SER A 122 -9.55 -10.99 14.56
C SER A 122 -10.09 -12.02 15.58
N LYS A 123 -9.70 -13.29 15.48
CA LYS A 123 -10.27 -14.35 16.33
C LYS A 123 -10.22 -14.07 17.82
N ASP A 124 -9.06 -13.56 18.31
CA ASP A 124 -8.84 -13.30 19.72
C ASP A 124 -9.64 -12.08 20.22
N ASN A 125 -10.07 -11.22 19.30
CA ASN A 125 -10.98 -10.09 19.54
C ASN A 125 -12.44 -10.46 19.18
N GLY A 126 -12.81 -11.73 19.27
CA GLY A 126 -14.18 -12.19 18.98
C GLY A 126 -14.61 -12.02 17.52
N GLY A 127 -13.66 -12.01 16.59
CA GLY A 127 -13.89 -11.84 15.16
C GLY A 127 -14.13 -10.40 14.72
N ASP A 128 -13.97 -9.39 15.61
CA ASP A 128 -14.21 -7.97 15.30
C ASP A 128 -13.20 -7.44 14.26
N LEU A 129 -13.74 -6.87 13.20
CA LEU A 129 -12.98 -6.27 12.08
C LEU A 129 -12.91 -4.75 12.17
N ASP A 130 -13.48 -4.18 13.25
CA ASP A 130 -13.63 -2.74 13.43
C ASP A 130 -14.44 -2.08 12.29
N TRP A 131 -14.48 -0.74 12.27
CA TRP A 131 -15.14 0.01 11.21
C TRP A 131 -14.33 0.01 9.92
N GLY A 132 -15.00 -0.27 8.79
CA GLY A 132 -14.38 -0.18 7.49
C GLY A 132 -15.39 -0.21 6.34
N PRO A 133 -15.02 0.35 5.19
CA PRO A 133 -15.85 0.29 3.99
C PRO A 133 -15.88 -1.12 3.41
N ALA A 134 -16.96 -1.46 2.69
CA ALA A 134 -17.09 -2.77 2.06
C ALA A 134 -15.98 -3.08 1.04
N GLY A 135 -15.47 -2.05 0.35
CA GLY A 135 -14.37 -2.19 -0.61
C GLY A 135 -13.01 -2.56 -0.01
N ARG A 136 -12.88 -2.59 1.33
CA ARG A 136 -11.68 -3.09 2.03
C ARG A 136 -11.54 -4.61 1.95
N TYR A 137 -12.64 -5.31 1.70
CA TYR A 137 -12.71 -6.77 1.71
C TYR A 137 -12.84 -7.32 0.29
N VAL A 138 -12.61 -8.63 0.13
CA VAL A 138 -12.89 -9.30 -1.14
C VAL A 138 -14.36 -9.16 -1.52
N PRO A 139 -14.69 -9.12 -2.83
CA PRO A 139 -16.05 -8.80 -3.29
C PRO A 139 -17.15 -9.66 -2.65
N GLU A 140 -16.90 -10.95 -2.49
CA GLU A 140 -17.85 -11.90 -1.92
C GLU A 140 -18.22 -11.53 -0.46
N PHE A 141 -17.20 -11.21 0.33
CA PHE A 141 -17.37 -10.77 1.72
C PHE A 141 -18.08 -9.41 1.80
N GLY A 142 -17.59 -8.43 1.07
CA GLY A 142 -18.15 -7.08 1.05
C GLY A 142 -19.60 -7.04 0.59
N ASN A 143 -19.97 -7.85 -0.41
CA ASN A 143 -21.34 -7.94 -0.90
C ASN A 143 -22.27 -8.62 0.13
N ALA A 144 -21.81 -9.70 0.75
CA ALA A 144 -22.56 -10.36 1.81
C ALA A 144 -22.79 -9.42 3.01
N MET A 145 -21.75 -8.69 3.44
CA MET A 145 -21.84 -7.73 4.54
C MET A 145 -22.83 -6.59 4.23
N LYS A 146 -22.82 -6.04 3.01
CA LYS A 146 -23.77 -5.00 2.56
C LYS A 146 -25.23 -5.46 2.57
N ALA A 147 -25.48 -6.75 2.35
CA ALA A 147 -26.82 -7.32 2.33
C ALA A 147 -27.41 -7.54 3.73
N LEU A 148 -26.57 -7.53 4.78
CA LEU A 148 -27.02 -7.74 6.14
C LEU A 148 -27.63 -6.47 6.75
N GLN A 149 -28.62 -6.67 7.61
CA GLN A 149 -29.12 -5.63 8.51
C GLN A 149 -28.34 -5.64 9.83
N LYS A 150 -28.39 -4.54 10.56
CA LYS A 150 -27.75 -4.41 11.88
C LYS A 150 -28.19 -5.55 12.82
N GLY A 151 -27.20 -6.22 13.40
CA GLY A 151 -27.36 -7.38 14.27
C GLY A 151 -27.55 -8.72 13.56
N GLN A 152 -27.66 -8.72 12.23
CA GLN A 152 -27.89 -9.92 11.45
C GLN A 152 -26.59 -10.67 11.16
N THR A 153 -26.67 -11.99 11.15
CA THR A 153 -25.59 -12.91 10.73
C THR A 153 -25.97 -13.56 9.40
N THR A 154 -24.98 -13.87 8.56
CA THR A 154 -25.21 -14.61 7.31
C THR A 154 -25.92 -15.94 7.57
N GLU A 155 -26.93 -16.24 6.77
CA GLU A 155 -27.71 -17.50 6.91
C GLU A 155 -27.04 -18.66 6.20
N THR A 156 -26.14 -18.39 5.27
CA THR A 156 -25.33 -19.35 4.51
C THR A 156 -23.86 -18.97 4.57
N PRO A 157 -22.92 -19.93 4.47
CA PRO A 157 -21.50 -19.66 4.36
C PRO A 157 -21.17 -18.79 3.16
N VAL A 158 -20.31 -17.78 3.34
CA VAL A 158 -19.81 -16.92 2.27
C VAL A 158 -18.45 -17.45 1.82
N LYS A 159 -18.39 -17.99 0.61
CA LYS A 159 -17.16 -18.53 0.03
C LYS A 159 -16.26 -17.40 -0.48
N SER A 160 -14.97 -17.48 -0.19
CA SER A 160 -13.93 -16.60 -0.70
C SER A 160 -12.67 -17.40 -1.08
N PRO A 161 -11.63 -16.78 -1.66
CA PRO A 161 -10.33 -17.44 -1.85
C PRO A 161 -9.64 -17.89 -0.55
N PHE A 162 -10.05 -17.35 0.60
CA PHE A 162 -9.47 -17.66 1.91
C PHE A 162 -10.20 -18.78 2.65
N GLY A 163 -11.37 -19.20 2.18
CA GLY A 163 -12.22 -20.20 2.83
C GLY A 163 -13.67 -19.74 2.92
N PHE A 164 -14.37 -20.19 3.96
CA PHE A 164 -15.77 -19.91 4.21
C PHE A 164 -15.93 -19.00 5.42
N HIS A 165 -16.66 -17.92 5.23
CA HIS A 165 -16.91 -16.92 6.26
C HIS A 165 -18.34 -17.02 6.78
N VAL A 166 -18.47 -16.81 8.08
CA VAL A 166 -19.74 -16.48 8.76
C VAL A 166 -19.59 -15.02 9.21
N ILE A 167 -20.45 -14.14 8.72
CA ILE A 167 -20.32 -12.69 8.91
C ILE A 167 -21.53 -12.19 9.72
N ARG A 168 -21.27 -11.32 10.70
CA ARG A 168 -22.30 -10.59 11.45
C ARG A 168 -22.07 -9.09 11.27
N LEU A 169 -23.12 -8.36 10.92
CA LEU A 169 -23.09 -6.91 10.88
C LEU A 169 -23.52 -6.36 12.24
N ASP A 170 -22.60 -5.73 12.96
CA ASP A 170 -22.89 -5.11 14.25
C ASP A 170 -23.52 -3.73 14.06
N ASP A 171 -23.00 -2.92 13.13
CA ASP A 171 -23.53 -1.59 12.82
C ASP A 171 -23.10 -1.10 11.43
N SER A 172 -23.75 -0.04 10.95
CA SER A 172 -23.33 0.70 9.73
C SER A 172 -23.58 2.18 9.89
N ARG A 173 -22.72 2.99 9.29
CA ARG A 173 -22.83 4.46 9.30
C ARG A 173 -22.41 5.06 7.96
N ALA A 174 -22.84 6.28 7.68
CA ALA A 174 -22.33 7.01 6.53
C ALA A 174 -20.81 7.22 6.67
N MET A 175 -20.07 6.94 5.59
CA MET A 175 -18.64 7.17 5.54
C MET A 175 -18.37 8.62 5.14
N LYS A 176 -17.50 9.30 5.87
CA LYS A 176 -16.98 10.60 5.46
C LYS A 176 -15.82 10.37 4.47
N VAL A 177 -16.13 10.42 3.18
CA VAL A 177 -15.10 10.33 2.15
C VAL A 177 -14.34 11.65 2.12
N PRO A 178 -13.00 11.66 2.22
CA PRO A 178 -12.22 12.89 2.10
C PRO A 178 -12.42 13.48 0.71
N THR A 179 -12.46 14.79 0.61
CA THR A 179 -12.60 15.49 -0.67
C THR A 179 -11.39 15.27 -1.58
N PHE A 180 -11.59 15.45 -2.89
CA PHE A 180 -10.48 15.35 -3.86
C PHE A 180 -9.29 16.24 -3.48
N GLU A 181 -9.55 17.48 -3.07
CA GLU A 181 -8.49 18.43 -2.69
C GLU A 181 -7.68 17.98 -1.46
N GLU A 182 -8.33 17.33 -0.49
CA GLU A 182 -7.65 16.80 0.71
C GLU A 182 -6.69 15.64 0.38
N VAL A 183 -6.95 14.88 -0.67
CA VAL A 183 -6.16 13.68 -1.01
C VAL A 183 -5.37 13.81 -2.33
N LYS A 184 -5.51 14.91 -3.04
CA LYS A 184 -4.95 15.14 -4.38
C LYS A 184 -3.45 14.85 -4.45
N ASP A 185 -2.68 15.32 -3.48
CA ASP A 185 -1.23 15.13 -3.47
C ASP A 185 -0.84 13.67 -3.22
N ASN A 186 -1.58 12.95 -2.38
CA ASN A 186 -1.39 11.52 -2.18
C ASN A 186 -1.68 10.73 -3.47
N PHE A 187 -2.75 11.08 -4.17
CA PHE A 187 -3.08 10.48 -5.47
C PHE A 187 -2.00 10.77 -6.51
N ARG A 188 -1.46 11.99 -6.54
CA ARG A 188 -0.37 12.37 -7.45
C ARG A 188 0.89 11.54 -7.18
N GLN A 189 1.29 11.45 -5.93
CA GLN A 189 2.46 10.67 -5.53
C GLN A 189 2.31 9.19 -5.93
N ARG A 190 1.16 8.59 -5.65
CA ARG A 190 0.87 7.20 -6.01
C ARG A 190 0.87 6.99 -7.52
N ALA A 191 0.23 7.86 -8.28
CA ALA A 191 0.17 7.78 -9.73
C ALA A 191 1.58 7.93 -10.35
N GLN A 192 2.44 8.80 -9.81
CA GLN A 192 3.85 8.92 -10.22
C GLN A 192 4.63 7.63 -9.95
N GLN A 193 4.45 7.02 -8.79
CA GLN A 193 5.10 5.73 -8.47
C GLN A 193 4.66 4.62 -9.43
N GLU A 194 3.37 4.53 -9.73
CA GLU A 194 2.84 3.55 -10.70
C GLU A 194 3.36 3.81 -12.12
N GLN A 195 3.47 5.07 -12.53
CA GLN A 195 4.01 5.47 -13.82
C GLN A 195 5.49 5.08 -13.97
N VAL A 196 6.31 5.34 -12.94
CA VAL A 196 7.71 4.93 -12.90
C VAL A 196 7.85 3.40 -12.89
N ALA A 197 7.01 2.70 -12.12
CA ALA A 197 7.02 1.23 -12.10
C ALA A 197 6.71 0.62 -13.48
N LYS A 198 5.72 1.17 -14.19
CA LYS A 198 5.39 0.75 -15.57
C LYS A 198 6.56 1.01 -16.53
N LEU A 199 7.19 2.18 -16.45
CA LEU A 199 8.38 2.50 -17.25
C LEU A 199 9.50 1.48 -17.01
N VAL A 200 9.80 1.15 -15.76
CA VAL A 200 10.84 0.16 -15.42
C VAL A 200 10.49 -1.22 -16.01
N GLN A 201 9.23 -1.65 -15.92
CA GLN A 201 8.79 -2.91 -16.53
C GLN A 201 8.93 -2.91 -18.04
N GLU A 202 8.54 -1.81 -18.69
CA GLU A 202 8.68 -1.66 -20.15
C GLU A 202 10.16 -1.71 -20.58
N LEU A 203 11.03 -0.99 -19.88
CA LEU A 203 12.47 -1.02 -20.16
C LEU A 203 13.06 -2.42 -19.96
N LYS A 204 12.67 -3.12 -18.89
CA LYS A 204 13.09 -4.50 -18.64
C LYS A 204 12.64 -5.47 -19.74
N SER A 205 11.41 -5.32 -20.23
CA SER A 205 10.89 -6.20 -21.30
C SER A 205 11.61 -6.03 -22.65
N LYS A 206 12.19 -4.85 -22.89
CA LYS A 206 12.95 -4.53 -24.11
C LYS A 206 14.46 -4.81 -23.98
N ALA A 207 14.95 -4.99 -22.76
CA ALA A 207 16.37 -5.22 -22.50
C ALA A 207 16.74 -6.69 -22.80
N LYS A 208 17.91 -6.87 -23.44
CA LYS A 208 18.58 -8.19 -23.45
C LYS A 208 19.40 -8.31 -22.18
N VAL A 209 19.00 -9.20 -21.30
CA VAL A 209 19.73 -9.48 -20.04
C VAL A 209 20.56 -10.72 -20.27
N GLU A 210 21.89 -10.59 -20.19
CA GLU A 210 22.83 -11.71 -20.16
C GLU A 210 23.34 -11.87 -18.74
N GLU A 211 23.09 -13.02 -18.11
CA GLU A 211 23.69 -13.37 -16.83
C GLU A 211 25.13 -13.85 -17.10
N LYS A 212 26.10 -13.22 -16.43
CA LYS A 212 27.51 -13.62 -16.47
C LYS A 212 27.84 -14.43 -15.23
#